data_b582efd6bd167478de2875b1d9cd5feb
#
_entry.id   b582efd6bd167478de2875b1d9cd5feb
#
_cell.length_a   1.000
_cell.length_b   1.000
_cell.length_c   1.000
_cell.angle_alpha   90.00
_cell.angle_beta   90.00
_cell.angle_gamma   90.00
#
_symmetry.space_group_name_H-M   'P 1'
#
loop_
_entity.id
_entity.type
_entity.pdbx_description
1 polymer ?
#
loop_
_entity_poly.entity_id
_entity_poly.type
_entity_poly.pdbx_seq_one_letter_code
_entity_poly.pdbx_strand_id
1 'polypeptide(L)'
;MTDGAKEGYGWSQEMSISLYDKLKKDLKRAMLQKDPSVRDTMRQIMAEFPKLTVPLTLESGKKSTRLKKPDEITDDDILGIIKGLVKSEQTVLELKNEGTSEYLEILQSYLPATASRDEIVAWIKANIDFSQYKNKMQAMGPVMKHFGKLADGKQVNQILKEWV
;
A
#
# COMPACT_ATOMS: atom_id res chain seq x y z
N MET A 1 -15.94 4.51 -12.11
CA MET A 1 -14.77 4.85 -12.94
C MET A 1 -13.74 5.57 -12.11
N THR A 2 -12.54 5.07 -12.07
CA THR A 2 -11.47 5.70 -11.31
C THR A 2 -10.89 6.85 -12.10
N ASP A 3 -11.25 8.05 -11.71
CA ASP A 3 -10.71 9.23 -12.34
C ASP A 3 -9.23 9.35 -12.00
N GLY A 4 -8.40 9.65 -12.98
CA GLY A 4 -6.98 9.85 -12.82
C GLY A 4 -6.12 8.60 -13.00
N ALA A 5 -6.68 7.40 -12.86
CA ALA A 5 -5.93 6.17 -13.14
C ALA A 5 -5.69 6.06 -14.65
N LYS A 6 -4.44 6.02 -15.06
CA LYS A 6 -4.06 5.93 -16.48
C LYS A 6 -4.26 4.51 -16.96
N GLU A 7 -4.93 4.36 -18.11
CA GLU A 7 -5.20 3.06 -18.69
C GLU A 7 -3.90 2.30 -18.99
N GLY A 8 -3.83 1.05 -18.55
CA GLY A 8 -2.68 0.19 -18.75
C GLY A 8 -1.58 0.35 -17.70
N TYR A 9 -1.68 1.33 -16.82
CA TYR A 9 -0.77 1.52 -15.70
C TYR A 9 -1.42 1.05 -14.41
N GLY A 10 -0.60 0.80 -13.40
CA GLY A 10 -1.07 0.29 -12.12
C GLY A 10 -0.75 -1.18 -11.93
N TRP A 11 -1.07 -1.71 -10.76
CA TRP A 11 -0.74 -3.07 -10.40
C TRP A 11 -1.81 -3.69 -9.51
N SER A 12 -2.01 -5.00 -9.68
CA SER A 12 -2.79 -5.81 -8.76
C SER A 12 -2.18 -7.21 -8.69
N GLN A 13 -2.49 -7.93 -7.63
CA GLN A 13 -1.95 -9.27 -7.44
C GLN A 13 -2.42 -10.25 -8.52
N GLU A 14 -3.58 -10.02 -9.12
CA GLU A 14 -4.12 -10.87 -10.18
C GLU A 14 -3.33 -10.80 -11.48
N MET A 15 -2.45 -9.81 -11.64
CA MET A 15 -1.66 -9.63 -12.86
C MET A 15 -0.56 -10.67 -13.02
N SER A 16 -0.25 -11.46 -11.99
CA SER A 16 0.80 -12.48 -12.01
C SER A 16 2.18 -11.94 -12.40
N ILE A 17 2.45 -10.69 -12.06
CA ILE A 17 3.75 -10.03 -12.26
C ILE A 17 4.13 -9.37 -10.96
N SER A 18 5.42 -9.34 -10.64
CA SER A 18 5.88 -8.64 -9.43
C SER A 18 5.68 -7.14 -9.58
N LEU A 19 5.46 -6.46 -8.46
CA LEU A 19 5.31 -5.01 -8.47
C LEU A 19 6.60 -4.33 -9.00
N TYR A 20 7.76 -4.86 -8.62
CA TYR A 20 9.05 -4.37 -9.13
C TYR A 20 9.09 -4.38 -10.67
N ASP A 21 8.74 -5.52 -11.27
CA ASP A 21 8.76 -5.67 -12.72
C ASP A 21 7.69 -4.80 -13.39
N LYS A 22 6.52 -4.68 -12.75
CA LYS A 22 5.45 -3.82 -13.30
C LYS A 22 5.86 -2.35 -13.30
N LEU A 23 6.52 -1.87 -12.24
CA LEU A 23 7.02 -0.49 -12.20
C LEU A 23 8.03 -0.24 -13.32
N LYS A 24 8.95 -1.18 -13.54
CA LYS A 24 9.93 -1.05 -14.62
C LYS A 24 9.25 -1.03 -15.99
N LYS A 25 8.27 -1.91 -16.19
CA LYS A 25 7.51 -1.99 -17.44
C LYS A 25 6.72 -0.70 -17.68
N ASP A 26 6.06 -0.20 -16.65
CA ASP A 26 5.27 1.02 -16.76
C ASP A 26 6.16 2.25 -16.97
N LEU A 27 7.32 2.30 -16.33
CA LEU A 27 8.29 3.38 -16.59
C LEU A 27 8.71 3.40 -18.07
N LYS A 28 9.07 2.25 -18.61
CA LYS A 28 9.46 2.14 -20.02
C LYS A 28 8.32 2.57 -20.93
N ARG A 29 7.11 2.12 -20.65
CA ARG A 29 5.93 2.49 -21.40
C ARG A 29 5.67 4.00 -21.35
N ALA A 30 5.78 4.60 -20.16
CA ALA A 30 5.58 6.04 -19.98
C ALA A 30 6.61 6.85 -20.76
N MET A 31 7.84 6.38 -20.82
CA MET A 31 8.88 7.04 -21.62
C MET A 31 8.57 6.96 -23.11
N LEU A 32 8.11 5.81 -23.60
CA LEU A 32 7.75 5.62 -25.00
C LEU A 32 6.51 6.42 -25.40
N GLN A 33 5.54 6.52 -24.50
CA GLN A 33 4.29 7.25 -24.75
C GLN A 33 4.38 8.73 -24.38
N LYS A 34 5.54 9.16 -23.92
CA LYS A 34 5.79 10.56 -23.51
C LYS A 34 4.79 11.03 -22.47
N ASP A 35 4.57 10.20 -21.43
CA ASP A 35 3.72 10.53 -20.30
C ASP A 35 4.59 10.92 -19.10
N PRO A 36 4.88 12.22 -18.91
CA PRO A 36 5.79 12.64 -17.85
C PRO A 36 5.23 12.41 -16.44
N SER A 37 3.91 12.45 -16.27
CA SER A 37 3.29 12.25 -14.96
C SER A 37 3.55 10.84 -14.46
N VAL A 38 3.33 9.83 -15.29
CA VAL A 38 3.59 8.42 -14.92
C VAL A 38 5.09 8.19 -14.79
N ARG A 39 5.87 8.67 -15.76
CA ARG A 39 7.33 8.54 -15.72
C ARG A 39 7.92 9.07 -14.41
N ASP A 40 7.54 10.26 -14.02
CA ASP A 40 8.09 10.91 -12.84
C ASP A 40 7.62 10.21 -11.56
N THR A 41 6.38 9.73 -11.53
CA THR A 41 5.86 8.96 -10.41
C THR A 41 6.64 7.65 -10.24
N MET A 42 6.89 6.93 -11.34
CA MET A 42 7.69 5.69 -11.28
C MET A 42 9.11 5.97 -10.77
N ARG A 43 9.73 7.03 -11.25
CA ARG A 43 11.06 7.42 -10.79
C ARG A 43 11.08 7.79 -9.31
N GLN A 44 10.04 8.45 -8.84
CA GLN A 44 9.90 8.82 -7.44
C GLN A 44 9.83 7.59 -6.53
N ILE A 45 9.05 6.60 -6.94
CA ILE A 45 8.96 5.33 -6.20
C ILE A 45 10.31 4.62 -6.20
N MET A 46 10.93 4.49 -7.36
CA MET A 46 12.19 3.76 -7.52
C MET A 46 13.37 4.46 -6.82
N ALA A 47 13.30 5.78 -6.65
CA ALA A 47 14.31 6.55 -5.93
C ALA A 47 14.39 6.17 -4.45
N GLU A 48 13.35 5.53 -3.90
CA GLU A 48 13.33 5.08 -2.52
C GLU A 48 13.96 3.69 -2.35
N PHE A 49 14.19 2.95 -3.43
CA PHE A 49 14.76 1.60 -3.35
C PHE A 49 16.13 1.53 -2.66
N PRO A 50 17.05 2.49 -2.87
CA PRO A 50 18.34 2.46 -2.17
C PRO A 50 18.25 2.58 -0.64
N LYS A 51 17.09 2.94 -0.12
CA LYS A 51 16.86 3.00 1.34
C LYS A 51 16.48 1.65 1.94
N LEU A 52 16.14 0.66 1.10
CA LEU A 52 15.75 -0.67 1.57
C LEU A 52 16.98 -1.45 2.00
N THR A 53 16.92 -2.01 3.21
CA THR A 53 18.06 -2.71 3.82
C THR A 53 17.63 -4.05 4.39
N VAL A 54 18.62 -4.94 4.58
CA VAL A 54 18.44 -6.18 5.34
C VAL A 54 19.39 -6.17 6.54
N PRO A 55 19.00 -6.80 7.65
CA PRO A 55 19.87 -6.93 8.81
C PRO A 55 21.14 -7.70 8.47
N LEU A 56 22.25 -7.28 9.06
CA LEU A 56 23.54 -7.91 8.88
C LEU A 56 24.24 -7.98 10.24
N THR A 57 24.84 -9.13 10.55
CA THR A 57 25.68 -9.29 11.73
C THR A 57 27.12 -9.40 11.26
N LEU A 58 27.98 -8.47 11.69
CA LEU A 58 29.39 -8.45 11.33
C LEU A 58 30.15 -9.56 12.10
N GLU A 59 31.33 -9.92 11.62
CA GLU A 59 32.18 -10.92 12.27
C GLU A 59 32.44 -10.59 13.73
N SER A 60 32.51 -9.29 14.04
CA SER A 60 32.67 -8.81 15.44
C SER A 60 31.43 -9.02 16.31
N GLY A 61 30.32 -9.52 15.74
CA GLY A 61 29.04 -9.64 16.43
C GLY A 61 28.21 -8.36 16.42
N LYS A 62 28.75 -7.27 15.89
CA LYS A 62 28.06 -5.98 15.82
C LYS A 62 26.93 -6.03 14.78
N LYS A 63 25.77 -5.48 15.14
CA LYS A 63 24.63 -5.37 14.25
C LYS A 63 24.83 -4.23 13.25
N SER A 64 24.49 -4.48 11.99
CA SER A 64 24.56 -3.49 10.93
C SER A 64 23.47 -3.79 9.91
N THR A 65 23.48 -3.10 8.79
CA THR A 65 22.54 -3.33 7.68
C THR A 65 23.31 -3.23 6.35
N ARG A 66 22.78 -3.90 5.33
CA ARG A 66 23.26 -3.72 3.95
C ARG A 66 22.08 -3.40 3.06
N LEU A 67 22.35 -2.78 1.91
CA LEU A 67 21.31 -2.47 0.94
C LEU A 67 20.74 -3.76 0.35
N LYS A 68 19.46 -3.77 0.07
CA LYS A 68 18.81 -4.87 -0.66
C LYS A 68 19.28 -4.86 -2.11
N LYS A 69 19.52 -6.06 -2.63
CA LYS A 69 19.73 -6.25 -4.06
C LYS A 69 18.38 -6.19 -4.78
N PRO A 70 18.35 -5.90 -6.09
CA PRO A 70 17.08 -5.82 -6.82
C PRO A 70 16.20 -7.07 -6.67
N ASP A 71 16.80 -8.26 -6.63
CA ASP A 71 16.07 -9.52 -6.47
C ASP A 71 15.59 -9.77 -5.05
N GLU A 72 16.03 -8.96 -4.08
CA GLU A 72 15.58 -9.02 -2.69
C GLU A 72 14.43 -8.05 -2.39
N ILE A 73 14.14 -7.14 -3.31
CA ILE A 73 13.05 -6.17 -3.14
C ILE A 73 11.72 -6.89 -3.37
N THR A 74 10.87 -6.89 -2.34
CA THR A 74 9.58 -7.59 -2.39
C THR A 74 8.44 -6.64 -2.76
N ASP A 75 7.30 -7.22 -3.13
CA ASP A 75 6.08 -6.44 -3.34
C ASP A 75 5.74 -5.64 -2.08
N ASP A 76 5.89 -6.24 -0.91
CA ASP A 76 5.61 -5.59 0.37
C ASP A 76 6.51 -4.38 0.62
N ASP A 77 7.78 -4.47 0.27
CA ASP A 77 8.70 -3.34 0.36
C ASP A 77 8.20 -2.16 -0.46
N ILE A 78 7.81 -2.43 -1.69
CA ILE A 78 7.36 -1.40 -2.62
C ILE A 78 6.00 -0.84 -2.20
N LEU A 79 5.08 -1.70 -1.75
CA LEU A 79 3.79 -1.25 -1.23
C LEU A 79 3.97 -0.32 -0.03
N GLY A 80 4.93 -0.63 0.84
CA GLY A 80 5.27 0.26 1.96
C GLY A 80 5.76 1.63 1.51
N ILE A 81 6.62 1.64 0.48
CA ILE A 81 7.11 2.89 -0.12
C ILE A 81 5.94 3.70 -0.68
N ILE A 82 5.09 3.07 -1.48
CA ILE A 82 3.96 3.75 -2.12
C ILE A 82 2.99 4.30 -1.06
N LYS A 83 2.69 3.54 -0.03
CA LYS A 83 1.83 4.00 1.07
C LYS A 83 2.42 5.23 1.77
N GLY A 84 3.73 5.25 1.98
CA GLY A 84 4.42 6.41 2.55
C GLY A 84 4.32 7.65 1.66
N LEU A 85 4.49 7.47 0.35
CA LEU A 85 4.37 8.56 -0.62
C LEU A 85 2.92 9.07 -0.70
N VAL A 86 1.94 8.17 -0.66
CA VAL A 86 0.52 8.54 -0.64
C VAL A 86 0.22 9.40 0.59
N LYS A 87 0.69 8.97 1.76
CA LYS A 87 0.46 9.71 3.00
C LYS A 87 1.09 11.10 2.94
N SER A 88 2.31 11.21 2.41
CA SER A 88 3.00 12.49 2.26
C SER A 88 2.25 13.42 1.31
N GLU A 89 1.77 12.90 0.17
CA GLU A 89 1.03 13.71 -0.79
C GLU A 89 -0.32 14.14 -0.22
N GLN A 90 -1.01 13.27 0.50
CA GLN A 90 -2.27 13.64 1.17
C GLN A 90 -2.07 14.80 2.14
N THR A 91 -0.97 14.80 2.89
CA THR A 91 -0.63 15.89 3.79
C THR A 91 -0.42 17.20 3.03
N VAL A 92 0.31 17.16 1.92
CA VAL A 92 0.53 18.32 1.06
C VAL A 92 -0.79 18.86 0.53
N LEU A 93 -1.66 17.96 0.04
CA LEU A 93 -2.96 18.35 -0.50
C LEU A 93 -3.86 18.98 0.56
N GLU A 94 -3.83 18.48 1.79
CA GLU A 94 -4.57 19.07 2.91
C GLU A 94 -4.11 20.51 3.18
N LEU A 95 -2.79 20.73 3.16
CA LEU A 95 -2.22 22.07 3.37
C LEU A 95 -2.58 23.04 2.25
N LYS A 96 -2.81 22.53 1.04
CA LYS A 96 -3.21 23.33 -0.11
C LYS A 96 -4.72 23.44 -0.28
N ASN A 97 -5.50 22.76 0.55
CA ASN A 97 -6.96 22.63 0.40
C ASN A 97 -7.36 22.01 -0.94
N GLU A 98 -6.58 21.05 -1.42
CA GLU A 98 -6.86 20.30 -2.64
C GLU A 98 -7.33 18.89 -2.28
N GLY A 99 -8.27 18.32 -3.03
CA GLY A 99 -8.82 17.00 -2.75
C GLY A 99 -7.96 15.86 -3.27
N THR A 100 -7.32 16.04 -4.43
CA THR A 100 -6.50 15.02 -5.07
C THR A 100 -5.51 15.64 -6.04
N SER A 101 -4.59 14.82 -6.53
CA SER A 101 -3.65 15.19 -7.57
C SER A 101 -3.45 14.01 -8.51
N GLU A 102 -2.96 14.28 -9.71
CA GLU A 102 -2.62 13.23 -10.67
C GLU A 102 -1.56 12.29 -10.08
N TYR A 103 -0.57 12.83 -9.38
CA TYR A 103 0.46 12.05 -8.70
C TYR A 103 -0.15 11.08 -7.68
N LEU A 104 -1.07 11.56 -6.84
CA LEU A 104 -1.75 10.71 -5.84
C LEU A 104 -2.55 9.59 -6.52
N GLU A 105 -3.28 9.92 -7.56
CA GLU A 105 -4.09 8.93 -8.27
C GLU A 105 -3.25 7.84 -8.94
N ILE A 106 -2.10 8.23 -9.51
CA ILE A 106 -1.16 7.26 -10.09
C ILE A 106 -0.61 6.35 -8.99
N LEU A 107 -0.16 6.92 -7.86
CA LEU A 107 0.34 6.13 -6.73
C LEU A 107 -0.71 5.10 -6.27
N GLN A 108 -1.95 5.55 -6.10
CA GLN A 108 -3.02 4.68 -5.61
C GLN A 108 -3.35 3.54 -6.57
N SER A 109 -3.09 3.70 -7.87
CA SER A 109 -3.34 2.65 -8.85
C SER A 109 -2.41 1.44 -8.67
N TYR A 110 -1.35 1.56 -7.88
CA TYR A 110 -0.43 0.47 -7.56
C TYR A 110 -0.71 -0.18 -6.22
N LEU A 111 -1.66 0.33 -5.45
CA LEU A 111 -2.04 -0.24 -4.16
C LEU A 111 -3.20 -1.22 -4.35
N PRO A 112 -3.25 -2.32 -3.57
CA PRO A 112 -4.40 -3.20 -3.58
C PRO A 112 -5.66 -2.42 -3.20
N ALA A 113 -6.78 -2.80 -3.81
CA ALA A 113 -8.06 -2.22 -3.44
C ALA A 113 -8.34 -2.57 -1.97
N THR A 114 -8.58 -1.55 -1.14
CA THR A 114 -8.91 -1.77 0.27
C THR A 114 -10.40 -2.07 0.42
N ALA A 115 -10.73 -2.89 1.41
CA ALA A 115 -12.13 -3.17 1.74
C ALA A 115 -12.80 -1.89 2.24
N SER A 116 -14.03 -1.67 1.81
CA SER A 116 -14.83 -0.54 2.29
C SER A 116 -15.31 -0.79 3.72
N ARG A 117 -15.72 0.29 4.41
CA ARG A 117 -16.34 0.17 5.73
C ARG A 117 -17.51 -0.81 5.69
N ASP A 118 -18.37 -0.72 4.69
CA ASP A 118 -19.54 -1.59 4.56
C ASP A 118 -19.15 -3.06 4.38
N GLU A 119 -18.11 -3.34 3.60
CA GLU A 119 -17.59 -4.69 3.42
C GLU A 119 -17.06 -5.26 4.73
N ILE A 120 -16.32 -4.47 5.49
CA ILE A 120 -15.77 -4.88 6.78
C ILE A 120 -16.91 -5.15 7.76
N VAL A 121 -17.87 -4.25 7.85
CA VAL A 121 -19.05 -4.41 8.74
C VAL A 121 -19.84 -5.66 8.38
N ALA A 122 -20.09 -5.88 7.09
CA ALA A 122 -20.84 -7.07 6.63
C ALA A 122 -20.12 -8.36 6.99
N TRP A 123 -18.80 -8.40 6.81
CA TRP A 123 -18.02 -9.59 7.17
C TRP A 123 -18.06 -9.86 8.67
N ILE A 124 -17.93 -8.81 9.49
CA ILE A 124 -17.97 -8.94 10.95
C ILE A 124 -19.32 -9.49 11.39
N LYS A 125 -20.41 -8.96 10.83
CA LYS A 125 -21.77 -9.45 11.15
C LYS A 125 -21.95 -10.93 10.82
N ALA A 126 -21.36 -11.36 9.72
CA ALA A 126 -21.52 -12.75 9.24
C ALA A 126 -20.60 -13.74 9.95
N ASN A 127 -19.45 -13.30 10.47
CA ASN A 127 -18.38 -14.20 10.90
C ASN A 127 -17.95 -14.05 12.36
N ILE A 128 -18.26 -12.94 13.01
CA ILE A 128 -17.85 -12.67 14.39
C ILE A 128 -19.05 -12.82 15.33
N ASP A 129 -18.88 -13.66 16.33
CA ASP A 129 -19.86 -13.81 17.41
C ASP A 129 -19.26 -13.16 18.66
N PHE A 130 -19.71 -11.94 18.95
CA PHE A 130 -19.19 -11.15 20.07
C PHE A 130 -19.48 -11.78 21.44
N SER A 131 -20.44 -12.70 21.52
CA SER A 131 -20.71 -13.41 22.79
C SER A 131 -19.55 -14.27 23.23
N GLN A 132 -18.67 -14.65 22.31
CA GLN A 132 -17.48 -15.47 22.59
C GLN A 132 -16.28 -14.65 23.02
N TYR A 133 -16.40 -13.32 23.02
CA TYR A 133 -15.32 -12.41 23.37
C TYR A 133 -15.70 -11.60 24.62
N LYS A 134 -14.73 -11.40 25.51
CA LYS A 134 -14.94 -10.55 26.68
C LYS A 134 -15.12 -9.09 26.31
N ASN A 135 -14.54 -8.70 25.19
CA ASN A 135 -14.44 -7.32 24.75
C ASN A 135 -14.48 -7.32 23.21
N LYS A 136 -15.28 -6.42 22.64
CA LYS A 136 -15.43 -6.34 21.19
C LYS A 136 -14.10 -6.07 20.47
N MET A 137 -13.15 -5.41 21.12
CA MET A 137 -11.83 -5.14 20.54
C MET A 137 -11.00 -6.41 20.33
N GLN A 138 -11.33 -7.51 20.99
CA GLN A 138 -10.68 -8.80 20.75
C GLN A 138 -10.95 -9.35 19.37
N ALA A 139 -12.02 -8.91 18.72
CA ALA A 139 -12.33 -9.27 17.34
C ALA A 139 -11.33 -8.66 16.33
N MET A 140 -10.52 -7.70 16.75
CA MET A 140 -9.51 -7.09 15.88
C MET A 140 -8.58 -8.12 15.24
N GLY A 141 -8.13 -9.11 16.01
CA GLY A 141 -7.26 -10.18 15.51
C GLY A 141 -7.88 -10.96 14.34
N PRO A 142 -9.05 -11.59 14.53
CA PRO A 142 -9.71 -12.33 13.44
C PRO A 142 -10.02 -11.46 12.23
N VAL A 143 -10.47 -10.21 12.42
CA VAL A 143 -10.78 -9.29 11.32
C VAL A 143 -9.53 -8.98 10.51
N MET A 144 -8.44 -8.61 11.18
CA MET A 144 -7.19 -8.30 10.50
C MET A 144 -6.56 -9.52 9.85
N LYS A 145 -6.77 -10.71 10.41
CA LYS A 145 -6.32 -11.96 9.81
C LYS A 145 -7.05 -12.23 8.48
N HIS A 146 -8.35 -11.95 8.44
CA HIS A 146 -9.15 -12.17 7.22
C HIS A 146 -8.79 -11.13 6.14
N PHE A 147 -8.82 -9.86 6.48
CA PHE A 147 -8.60 -8.79 5.49
C PHE A 147 -7.12 -8.54 5.21
N GLY A 148 -6.26 -8.76 6.20
CA GLY A 148 -4.82 -8.52 6.04
C GLY A 148 -4.55 -7.10 5.59
N LYS A 149 -3.84 -6.98 4.48
CA LYS A 149 -3.46 -5.67 3.91
C LYS A 149 -4.63 -4.93 3.26
N LEU A 150 -5.75 -5.60 3.04
CA LEU A 150 -6.93 -5.01 2.42
C LEU A 150 -7.75 -4.15 3.38
N ALA A 151 -7.43 -4.17 4.67
CA ALA A 151 -8.09 -3.33 5.67
C ALA A 151 -7.09 -2.45 6.39
N ASP A 152 -7.50 -1.21 6.66
CA ASP A 152 -6.75 -0.29 7.51
C ASP A 152 -7.07 -0.61 8.97
N GLY A 153 -6.05 -0.90 9.77
CA GLY A 153 -6.22 -1.20 11.19
C GLY A 153 -6.94 -0.09 11.95
N LYS A 154 -6.73 1.17 11.59
CA LYS A 154 -7.42 2.30 12.21
C LYS A 154 -8.91 2.27 11.90
N GLN A 155 -9.28 1.94 10.67
CA GLN A 155 -10.67 1.84 10.25
C GLN A 155 -11.37 0.69 10.98
N VAL A 156 -10.74 -0.48 11.08
CA VAL A 156 -11.28 -1.62 11.81
C VAL A 156 -11.45 -1.26 13.30
N ASN A 157 -10.47 -0.61 13.89
CA ASN A 157 -10.53 -0.17 15.29
C ASN A 157 -11.73 0.75 15.51
N GLN A 158 -11.95 1.71 14.63
CA GLN A 158 -13.07 2.64 14.70
C GLN A 158 -14.41 1.91 14.58
N ILE A 159 -14.51 0.97 13.65
CA ILE A 159 -15.72 0.17 13.45
C ILE A 159 -16.06 -0.61 14.72
N LEU A 160 -15.06 -1.26 15.33
CA LEU A 160 -15.26 -2.05 16.54
C LEU A 160 -15.62 -1.18 17.74
N LYS A 161 -15.04 0.00 17.86
CA LYS A 161 -15.37 0.95 18.93
C LYS A 161 -16.83 1.41 18.84
N GLU A 162 -17.32 1.62 17.63
CA GLU A 162 -18.69 2.07 17.37
C GLU A 162 -19.70 0.92 17.30
N TRP A 163 -19.22 -0.31 17.43
CA TRP A 163 -20.09 -1.50 17.33
C TRP A 163 -21.07 -1.57 18.49
N VAL A 164 -22.33 -1.72 18.16
CA VAL A 164 -23.43 -1.79 19.14
C VAL A 164 -23.91 -3.24 19.31
#